data_1a285b0c955e1afab4957ad70c23d150
#
_entry.id   1a285b0c955e1afab4957ad70c23d150
#
_cell.length_a   1.000
_cell.length_b   1.000
_cell.length_c   1.000
_cell.angle_alpha   90.00
_cell.angle_beta   90.00
_cell.angle_gamma   90.00
#
_symmetry.space_group_name_H-M   'P 1'
#
loop_
_entity.id
_entity.type
_entity.pdbx_description
1 polymer ?
#
loop_
_entity_poly.entity_id
_entity_poly.type
_entity_poly.pdbx_seq_one_letter_code
_entity_poly.pdbx_strand_id
1 'polypeptide(L)'
;MADDKERGLESSLRRKLLMGIAAIPAVALLAPKFAFAAGPPTAAVNTTGLAVTDTEVTVGILHSITGTMAISETGSVQAEKLAIEQINASGGVLGRKIKYIQEDGASDWPTFAEKARKLLVNDKVAAVMGCWTSASRKAVLPVFEQYNGMLYYPTFYEGLEQSKNVIYTGQEATQQILAGLDWVAKDKKAKSFYLIGSDYIWPRTSMKIARKHIEGHLGGSVAGEEYFPLGHTQFNSVINKIKLKKPDVIYCAVVGGSNVAFYKQLKAAGIDLSKQTLLTISVTEDEIDGIGGENIQGAYACMKYFQSLDNPNNKEFVTEFKKMWGEKTVIGDVTQAAYLGPWLWKMTVEKAGSFDVDKVAAASPDIEFTKAPEGYVKVHENHHLWSKARVGQVQPDGQFKVVFETAELIQPDPFPKGYQ
;
A
#
# COMPACT_ATOMS: atom_id res chain seq x y z
N MET A 1 -83.86 -18.52 1.88
CA MET A 1 -83.76 -18.99 0.48
C MET A 1 -82.76 -18.11 -0.28
N ALA A 2 -81.51 -18.07 0.18
CA ALA A 2 -80.40 -17.32 -0.50
C ALA A 2 -79.00 -17.94 -0.27
N ASP A 3 -78.94 -19.25 0.05
CA ASP A 3 -77.69 -19.87 0.45
C ASP A 3 -77.30 -21.12 -0.39
N ASP A 4 -78.02 -21.40 -1.45
CA ASP A 4 -77.76 -22.59 -2.30
C ASP A 4 -77.23 -22.27 -3.72
N LYS A 5 -77.04 -20.97 -4.07
CA LYS A 5 -76.55 -20.61 -5.39
C LYS A 5 -75.00 -20.28 -5.40
N GLU A 6 -74.40 -20.05 -4.25
CA GLU A 6 -72.96 -19.78 -4.21
C GLU A 6 -72.06 -21.00 -4.14
N ARG A 7 -72.59 -22.13 -3.60
CA ARG A 7 -71.82 -23.39 -3.54
C ARG A 7 -71.68 -24.13 -4.89
N GLY A 8 -72.48 -23.77 -5.87
CA GLY A 8 -72.42 -24.40 -7.22
C GLY A 8 -71.36 -23.81 -8.13
N LEU A 9 -70.94 -22.58 -7.90
CA LEU A 9 -69.95 -21.87 -8.76
C LEU A 9 -68.54 -22.18 -8.36
N GLU A 10 -68.28 -22.42 -7.09
CA GLU A 10 -66.86 -22.72 -6.62
C GLU A 10 -66.41 -24.12 -7.05
N SER A 11 -67.33 -25.10 -7.19
CA SER A 11 -66.98 -26.46 -7.61
C SER A 11 -66.68 -26.59 -9.10
N SER A 12 -67.23 -25.69 -9.94
CA SER A 12 -66.95 -25.68 -11.38
C SER A 12 -65.64 -24.96 -11.78
N LEU A 13 -65.23 -23.98 -10.99
CA LEU A 13 -63.95 -23.31 -11.20
C LEU A 13 -62.77 -24.19 -10.74
N ARG A 14 -62.95 -24.96 -9.65
CA ARG A 14 -61.89 -25.88 -9.20
C ARG A 14 -61.67 -27.07 -10.14
N ARG A 15 -62.69 -27.54 -10.89
CA ARG A 15 -62.52 -28.61 -11.86
C ARG A 15 -61.91 -28.17 -13.18
N LYS A 16 -61.95 -26.90 -13.54
CA LYS A 16 -61.31 -26.35 -14.76
C LYS A 16 -59.83 -25.96 -14.55
N LEU A 17 -59.38 -25.83 -13.29
CA LEU A 17 -57.95 -25.53 -12.98
C LEU A 17 -57.06 -26.79 -12.89
N LEU A 18 -57.64 -28.00 -12.94
CA LEU A 18 -56.88 -29.25 -12.80
C LEU A 18 -56.64 -30.02 -14.11
N MET A 19 -57.01 -29.46 -15.28
CA MET A 19 -56.76 -30.09 -16.58
C MET A 19 -55.95 -29.22 -17.54
N GLY A 20 -55.08 -28.35 -17.03
CA GLY A 20 -54.24 -27.44 -17.84
C GLY A 20 -52.77 -27.45 -17.42
N ILE A 21 -52.24 -28.54 -16.84
CA ILE A 21 -50.78 -28.67 -16.70
C ILE A 21 -50.25 -29.29 -17.97
N ALA A 22 -50.10 -28.44 -19.01
CA ALA A 22 -49.25 -28.76 -20.13
C ALA A 22 -47.82 -28.85 -19.58
N ALA A 23 -47.16 -29.99 -19.80
CA ALA A 23 -45.75 -30.19 -19.48
C ALA A 23 -44.92 -29.09 -20.11
N ILE A 24 -44.50 -28.13 -19.31
CA ILE A 24 -43.39 -27.23 -19.68
C ILE A 24 -42.15 -28.12 -19.62
N PRO A 25 -41.44 -28.34 -20.74
CA PRO A 25 -40.17 -29.02 -20.68
C PRO A 25 -39.30 -28.17 -19.74
N ALA A 26 -38.78 -28.78 -18.68
CA ALA A 26 -37.74 -28.17 -17.84
C ALA A 26 -36.53 -27.93 -18.75
N VAL A 27 -36.48 -26.74 -19.36
CA VAL A 27 -35.23 -26.21 -19.89
C VAL A 27 -34.40 -25.95 -18.63
N ALA A 28 -33.58 -26.94 -18.27
CA ALA A 28 -32.47 -26.72 -17.36
C ALA A 28 -31.68 -25.59 -17.98
N LEU A 29 -31.82 -24.39 -17.43
CA LEU A 29 -30.85 -23.29 -17.62
C LEU A 29 -29.52 -23.84 -17.09
N LEU A 30 -28.77 -24.48 -18.00
CA LEU A 30 -27.37 -24.68 -17.84
C LEU A 30 -26.77 -23.27 -17.80
N ALA A 31 -26.69 -22.67 -16.59
CA ALA A 31 -25.78 -21.57 -16.35
C ALA A 31 -24.43 -22.02 -16.91
N PRO A 32 -23.78 -21.26 -17.81
CA PRO A 32 -22.47 -21.62 -18.28
C PRO A 32 -21.59 -21.72 -17.03
N LYS A 33 -21.22 -22.94 -16.64
CA LYS A 33 -20.07 -23.15 -15.79
C LYS A 33 -18.93 -22.64 -16.67
N PHE A 34 -18.47 -21.42 -16.44
CA PHE A 34 -17.16 -21.02 -16.92
C PHE A 34 -16.17 -21.99 -16.28
N ALA A 35 -15.90 -23.08 -16.97
CA ALA A 35 -14.76 -23.91 -16.67
C ALA A 35 -13.56 -23.01 -16.93
N PHE A 36 -12.90 -22.55 -15.88
CA PHE A 36 -11.57 -21.95 -16.04
C PHE A 36 -10.74 -22.95 -16.84
N ALA A 37 -10.08 -22.46 -17.90
CA ALA A 37 -9.15 -23.31 -18.62
C ALA A 37 -8.16 -23.87 -17.60
N ALA A 38 -8.04 -25.20 -17.55
CA ALA A 38 -7.10 -25.83 -16.64
C ALA A 38 -5.71 -25.27 -16.96
N GLY A 39 -5.04 -24.70 -15.95
CA GLY A 39 -3.68 -24.19 -16.09
C GLY A 39 -2.69 -25.34 -16.41
N PRO A 40 -1.43 -25.01 -16.72
CA PRO A 40 -0.41 -26.01 -16.95
C PRO A 40 -0.22 -26.90 -15.70
N PRO A 41 0.19 -28.18 -15.83
CA PRO A 41 0.41 -29.07 -14.70
C PRO A 41 1.38 -28.46 -13.67
N THR A 42 1.16 -28.70 -12.39
CA THR A 42 1.98 -28.15 -11.30
C THR A 42 3.46 -28.44 -11.47
N ALA A 43 3.84 -29.66 -11.88
CA ALA A 43 5.24 -30.02 -12.11
C ALA A 43 5.94 -29.19 -13.20
N ALA A 44 5.20 -28.59 -14.14
CA ALA A 44 5.76 -27.75 -15.17
C ALA A 44 6.03 -26.31 -14.68
N VAL A 45 5.30 -25.83 -13.66
CA VAL A 45 5.31 -24.44 -13.20
C VAL A 45 5.88 -24.25 -11.80
N ASN A 46 6.18 -25.34 -11.08
CA ASN A 46 6.72 -25.34 -9.73
C ASN A 46 7.73 -26.46 -9.56
N THR A 47 9.03 -26.17 -9.73
CA THR A 47 10.13 -27.12 -9.58
C THR A 47 10.85 -26.99 -8.24
N THR A 48 10.50 -26.01 -7.41
CA THR A 48 11.15 -25.67 -6.15
C THR A 48 10.36 -26.07 -4.90
N GLY A 49 9.21 -26.75 -5.07
CA GLY A 49 8.45 -27.31 -3.96
C GLY A 49 7.67 -26.29 -3.14
N LEU A 50 7.29 -25.15 -3.75
CA LEU A 50 6.39 -24.16 -3.15
C LEU A 50 4.98 -24.71 -2.93
N ALA A 51 4.17 -24.05 -2.11
CA ALA A 51 2.79 -24.43 -1.84
C ALA A 51 1.87 -24.12 -3.04
N VAL A 52 2.04 -24.88 -4.11
CA VAL A 52 1.31 -24.80 -5.38
C VAL A 52 0.75 -26.17 -5.73
N THR A 53 -0.53 -26.22 -6.06
CA THR A 53 -1.26 -27.40 -6.58
C THR A 53 -1.78 -27.11 -7.98
N ASP A 54 -2.54 -28.03 -8.58
CA ASP A 54 -3.18 -27.79 -9.89
C ASP A 54 -4.31 -26.74 -9.81
N THR A 55 -4.83 -26.42 -8.63
CA THR A 55 -5.99 -25.54 -8.44
C THR A 55 -5.72 -24.33 -7.54
N GLU A 56 -4.69 -24.36 -6.74
CA GLU A 56 -4.41 -23.33 -5.72
C GLU A 56 -2.91 -23.00 -5.63
N VAL A 57 -2.62 -21.77 -5.24
CA VAL A 57 -1.29 -21.31 -4.84
C VAL A 57 -1.41 -20.51 -3.55
N THR A 58 -0.47 -20.71 -2.61
CA THR A 58 -0.48 -20.01 -1.33
C THR A 58 0.56 -18.89 -1.32
N VAL A 59 0.14 -17.70 -0.88
CA VAL A 59 1.01 -16.54 -0.61
C VAL A 59 0.96 -16.17 0.87
N GLY A 60 1.94 -15.41 1.35
CA GLY A 60 1.96 -14.84 2.70
C GLY A 60 1.52 -13.38 2.68
N ILE A 61 0.86 -12.93 3.76
CA ILE A 61 0.61 -11.52 4.09
C ILE A 61 1.25 -11.29 5.45
N LEU A 62 2.23 -10.39 5.52
CA LEU A 62 3.02 -10.14 6.74
C LEU A 62 3.08 -8.65 7.05
N HIS A 63 2.20 -8.20 7.94
CA HIS A 63 2.10 -6.81 8.39
C HIS A 63 1.84 -6.75 9.90
N SER A 64 2.06 -5.59 10.52
CA SER A 64 1.63 -5.34 11.90
C SER A 64 0.14 -4.99 11.93
N ILE A 65 -0.68 -5.92 12.44
CA ILE A 65 -2.08 -5.64 12.75
C ILE A 65 -2.30 -5.30 14.23
N THR A 66 -1.24 -5.43 15.03
CA THR A 66 -1.16 -5.00 16.42
C THR A 66 0.06 -4.10 16.67
N GLY A 67 0.06 -3.36 17.80
CA GLY A 67 1.15 -2.48 18.18
C GLY A 67 1.08 -1.08 17.53
N THR A 68 2.17 -0.32 17.65
CA THR A 68 2.22 1.11 17.28
C THR A 68 2.12 1.36 15.78
N MET A 69 2.45 0.37 14.94
CA MET A 69 2.39 0.48 13.47
C MET A 69 1.06 0.02 12.87
N ALA A 70 0.15 -0.53 13.67
CA ALA A 70 -1.15 -1.03 13.16
C ALA A 70 -1.95 0.04 12.40
N ILE A 71 -1.88 1.30 12.84
CA ILE A 71 -2.54 2.44 12.19
C ILE A 71 -2.08 2.63 10.72
N SER A 72 -0.82 2.31 10.43
CA SER A 72 -0.21 2.47 9.11
C SER A 72 -0.27 1.19 8.26
N GLU A 73 -0.47 0.01 8.87
CA GLU A 73 -0.33 -1.28 8.17
C GLU A 73 -1.65 -2.01 7.91
N THR A 74 -2.72 -1.69 8.65
CA THR A 74 -4.02 -2.36 8.48
C THR A 74 -4.59 -2.17 7.07
N GLY A 75 -4.48 -0.98 6.50
CA GLY A 75 -4.91 -0.68 5.13
C GLY A 75 -4.21 -1.53 4.08
N SER A 76 -2.91 -1.80 4.28
CA SER A 76 -2.13 -2.66 3.37
C SER A 76 -2.70 -4.08 3.30
N VAL A 77 -2.99 -4.70 4.45
CA VAL A 77 -3.64 -6.02 4.52
C VAL A 77 -4.98 -6.01 3.78
N GLN A 78 -5.76 -4.96 3.95
CA GLN A 78 -7.06 -4.81 3.28
C GLN A 78 -6.90 -4.72 1.75
N ALA A 79 -5.95 -3.94 1.28
CA ALA A 79 -5.70 -3.75 -0.15
C ALA A 79 -5.17 -5.02 -0.83
N GLU A 80 -4.27 -5.75 -0.18
CA GLU A 80 -3.76 -7.04 -0.66
C GLU A 80 -4.87 -8.08 -0.78
N LYS A 81 -5.76 -8.15 0.20
CA LYS A 81 -6.93 -9.06 0.16
C LYS A 81 -7.90 -8.68 -0.96
N LEU A 82 -8.17 -7.39 -1.18
CA LEU A 82 -8.98 -6.94 -2.29
C LEU A 82 -8.37 -7.36 -3.63
N ALA A 83 -7.06 -7.14 -3.82
CA ALA A 83 -6.35 -7.54 -5.02
C ALA A 83 -6.44 -9.07 -5.24
N ILE A 84 -6.24 -9.88 -4.21
CA ILE A 84 -6.34 -11.34 -4.26
C ILE A 84 -7.76 -11.78 -4.67
N GLU A 85 -8.80 -11.19 -4.09
CA GLU A 85 -10.20 -11.50 -4.46
C GLU A 85 -10.48 -11.17 -5.93
N GLN A 86 -10.03 -10.01 -6.41
CA GLN A 86 -10.20 -9.61 -7.81
C GLN A 86 -9.41 -10.53 -8.77
N ILE A 87 -8.19 -10.91 -8.41
CA ILE A 87 -7.39 -11.88 -9.18
C ILE A 87 -8.11 -13.23 -9.23
N ASN A 88 -8.61 -13.71 -8.10
CA ASN A 88 -9.35 -14.96 -8.02
C ASN A 88 -10.65 -14.94 -8.83
N ALA A 89 -11.34 -13.81 -8.84
CA ALA A 89 -12.54 -13.62 -9.67
C ALA A 89 -12.23 -13.60 -11.17
N SER A 90 -11.01 -13.16 -11.55
CA SER A 90 -10.56 -13.09 -12.95
C SER A 90 -9.87 -14.37 -13.47
N GLY A 91 -9.85 -15.45 -12.70
CA GLY A 91 -9.27 -16.74 -13.11
C GLY A 91 -8.00 -17.14 -12.37
N GLY A 92 -7.58 -16.36 -11.39
CA GLY A 92 -6.40 -16.65 -10.56
C GLY A 92 -5.07 -16.40 -11.30
N VAL A 93 -4.07 -17.21 -10.97
CA VAL A 93 -2.71 -17.13 -11.53
C VAL A 93 -2.37 -18.47 -12.17
N LEU A 94 -2.09 -18.50 -13.47
CA LEU A 94 -1.90 -19.74 -14.25
C LEU A 94 -3.00 -20.78 -13.96
N GLY A 95 -4.27 -20.34 -13.84
CA GLY A 95 -5.42 -21.18 -13.54
C GLY A 95 -5.59 -21.60 -12.09
N ARG A 96 -4.83 -21.05 -11.16
CA ARG A 96 -4.87 -21.36 -9.72
C ARG A 96 -5.44 -20.21 -8.93
N LYS A 97 -6.32 -20.53 -7.98
CA LYS A 97 -6.78 -19.54 -7.00
C LYS A 97 -5.68 -19.25 -5.98
N ILE A 98 -5.52 -17.99 -5.63
CA ILE A 98 -4.61 -17.56 -4.56
C ILE A 98 -5.29 -17.83 -3.22
N LYS A 99 -4.63 -18.59 -2.36
CA LYS A 99 -4.86 -18.67 -0.92
C LYS A 99 -3.82 -17.82 -0.21
N TYR A 100 -4.14 -17.30 0.96
CA TYR A 100 -3.15 -16.55 1.74
C TYR A 100 -3.08 -17.03 3.19
N ILE A 101 -1.89 -16.91 3.77
CA ILE A 101 -1.63 -17.06 5.20
C ILE A 101 -1.25 -15.67 5.70
N GLN A 102 -2.03 -15.14 6.63
CA GLN A 102 -1.76 -13.86 7.26
C GLN A 102 -1.02 -14.06 8.58
N GLU A 103 0.09 -13.32 8.76
CA GLU A 103 0.88 -13.28 9.98
C GLU A 103 0.94 -11.85 10.51
N ASP A 104 0.91 -11.72 11.84
CA ASP A 104 1.07 -10.44 12.54
C ASP A 104 2.53 -10.23 12.94
N GLY A 105 3.14 -9.16 12.42
CA GLY A 105 4.48 -8.73 12.80
C GLY A 105 4.55 -8.00 14.14
N ALA A 106 3.38 -7.67 14.74
CA ALA A 106 3.21 -7.09 16.07
C ALA A 106 4.06 -5.82 16.35
N SER A 107 4.43 -5.08 15.30
CA SER A 107 5.33 -3.91 15.37
C SER A 107 6.71 -4.23 15.99
N ASP A 108 7.14 -5.49 15.88
CA ASP A 108 8.37 -6.01 16.47
C ASP A 108 9.24 -6.69 15.41
N TRP A 109 10.46 -6.21 15.20
CA TRP A 109 11.32 -6.64 14.10
C TRP A 109 11.76 -8.11 14.18
N PRO A 110 12.15 -8.65 15.34
CA PRO A 110 12.40 -10.07 15.52
C PRO A 110 11.19 -10.94 15.16
N THR A 111 9.98 -10.53 15.55
CA THR A 111 8.73 -11.22 15.21
C THR A 111 8.51 -11.27 13.69
N PHE A 112 8.78 -10.17 12.97
CA PHE A 112 8.73 -10.17 11.50
C PHE A 112 9.66 -11.23 10.90
N ALA A 113 10.92 -11.32 11.38
CA ALA A 113 11.88 -12.32 10.88
C ALA A 113 11.43 -13.76 11.17
N GLU A 114 10.88 -14.02 12.37
CA GLU A 114 10.32 -15.33 12.73
C GLU A 114 9.15 -15.70 11.81
N LYS A 115 8.21 -14.79 11.61
CA LYS A 115 7.03 -14.99 10.75
C LYS A 115 7.40 -15.17 9.28
N ALA A 116 8.36 -14.39 8.77
CA ALA A 116 8.92 -14.58 7.44
C ALA A 116 9.52 -15.99 7.27
N ARG A 117 10.31 -16.43 8.24
CA ARG A 117 10.86 -17.79 8.22
C ARG A 117 9.78 -18.86 8.22
N LYS A 118 8.73 -18.71 9.06
CA LYS A 118 7.60 -19.64 9.08
C LYS A 118 6.93 -19.72 7.71
N LEU A 119 6.59 -18.57 7.10
CA LEU A 119 5.96 -18.51 5.78
C LEU A 119 6.80 -19.19 4.69
N LEU A 120 8.13 -18.96 4.68
CA LEU A 120 9.00 -19.51 3.63
C LEU A 120 9.37 -20.98 3.85
N VAL A 121 9.65 -21.39 5.08
CA VAL A 121 10.18 -22.73 5.38
C VAL A 121 9.08 -23.74 5.67
N ASN A 122 8.11 -23.36 6.53
CA ASN A 122 7.06 -24.28 6.96
C ASN A 122 5.89 -24.26 5.98
N ASP A 123 5.41 -23.06 5.63
CA ASP A 123 4.22 -22.87 4.79
C ASP A 123 4.57 -22.88 3.30
N LYS A 124 5.85 -22.69 2.92
CA LYS A 124 6.39 -22.73 1.55
C LYS A 124 5.64 -21.83 0.58
N VAL A 125 5.24 -20.64 1.04
CA VAL A 125 4.47 -19.68 0.23
C VAL A 125 5.23 -19.25 -1.02
N ALA A 126 4.52 -19.02 -2.11
CA ALA A 126 5.11 -18.65 -3.41
C ALA A 126 5.61 -17.20 -3.45
N ALA A 127 5.04 -16.33 -2.64
CA ALA A 127 5.47 -14.95 -2.43
C ALA A 127 4.93 -14.45 -1.09
N VAL A 128 5.50 -13.37 -0.58
CA VAL A 128 4.99 -12.64 0.60
C VAL A 128 4.74 -11.19 0.20
N MET A 129 3.57 -10.67 0.56
CA MET A 129 3.22 -9.27 0.52
C MET A 129 3.42 -8.71 1.93
N GLY A 130 4.20 -7.65 2.11
CA GLY A 130 4.35 -7.20 3.48
C GLY A 130 5.54 -6.33 3.82
N CYS A 131 5.67 -6.18 5.12
CA CYS A 131 6.48 -5.20 5.82
C CYS A 131 6.00 -3.76 5.57
N TRP A 132 6.33 -2.89 6.49
CA TRP A 132 6.10 -1.45 6.35
C TRP A 132 7.36 -0.66 6.66
N THR A 133 7.94 -0.86 7.83
CA THR A 133 9.14 -0.12 8.23
C THR A 133 10.39 -0.67 7.54
N SER A 134 11.38 0.19 7.26
CA SER A 134 12.69 -0.27 6.80
C SER A 134 13.36 -1.19 7.82
N ALA A 135 13.02 -1.05 9.10
CA ALA A 135 13.53 -1.94 10.14
C ALA A 135 12.96 -3.37 10.01
N SER A 136 11.64 -3.52 9.80
CA SER A 136 11.03 -4.84 9.55
C SER A 136 11.56 -5.45 8.24
N ARG A 137 11.64 -4.66 7.15
CA ARG A 137 12.24 -5.13 5.89
C ARG A 137 13.66 -5.64 6.08
N LYS A 138 14.52 -4.87 6.75
CA LYS A 138 15.93 -5.28 7.01
C LYS A 138 16.03 -6.49 7.93
N ALA A 139 15.09 -6.71 8.82
CA ALA A 139 15.04 -7.91 9.65
C ALA A 139 14.66 -9.16 8.82
N VAL A 140 13.74 -9.03 7.86
CA VAL A 140 13.30 -10.17 7.04
C VAL A 140 14.21 -10.42 5.83
N LEU A 141 14.91 -9.41 5.30
CA LEU A 141 15.70 -9.52 4.07
C LEU A 141 16.68 -10.69 4.09
N PRO A 142 17.50 -10.90 5.16
CA PRO A 142 18.39 -12.06 5.22
C PRO A 142 17.65 -13.40 5.17
N VAL A 143 16.41 -13.47 5.69
CA VAL A 143 15.57 -14.67 5.66
C VAL A 143 15.11 -14.93 4.22
N PHE A 144 14.66 -13.89 3.50
CA PHE A 144 14.26 -14.00 2.10
C PHE A 144 15.43 -14.41 1.19
N GLU A 145 16.61 -13.84 1.39
CA GLU A 145 17.81 -14.20 0.64
C GLU A 145 18.30 -15.62 0.94
N GLN A 146 18.30 -16.02 2.22
CA GLN A 146 18.71 -17.35 2.64
C GLN A 146 17.81 -18.46 2.09
N TYR A 147 16.50 -18.26 2.11
CA TYR A 147 15.52 -19.26 1.69
C TYR A 147 14.98 -19.03 0.29
N ASN A 148 15.57 -18.07 -0.46
CA ASN A 148 15.16 -17.68 -1.79
C ASN A 148 13.66 -17.43 -1.91
N GLY A 149 13.11 -16.60 -1.00
CA GLY A 149 11.72 -16.15 -1.05
C GLY A 149 11.56 -14.89 -1.90
N MET A 150 10.34 -14.53 -2.26
CA MET A 150 10.01 -13.28 -2.95
C MET A 150 9.15 -12.39 -2.06
N LEU A 151 9.60 -11.17 -1.79
CA LEU A 151 8.88 -10.13 -1.04
C LEU A 151 8.39 -9.03 -1.96
N TYR A 152 7.12 -8.64 -1.84
CA TYR A 152 6.57 -7.41 -2.41
C TYR A 152 6.41 -6.39 -1.29
N TYR A 153 7.30 -5.38 -1.29
CA TYR A 153 7.43 -4.39 -0.22
C TYR A 153 6.76 -3.07 -0.63
N PRO A 154 5.66 -2.64 0.06
CA PRO A 154 4.82 -1.55 -0.43
C PRO A 154 5.25 -0.15 0.00
N THR A 155 6.14 -0.01 0.98
CA THR A 155 6.37 1.28 1.63
C THR A 155 7.47 2.07 0.91
N PHE A 156 7.28 3.39 0.84
CA PHE A 156 8.36 4.33 0.51
C PHE A 156 9.54 4.13 1.47
N TYR A 157 10.77 4.35 0.98
CA TYR A 157 11.93 4.11 1.82
C TYR A 157 13.16 4.94 1.39
N GLU A 158 14.23 4.85 2.17
CA GLU A 158 15.46 5.66 2.02
C GLU A 158 16.33 5.28 0.81
N GLY A 159 16.00 4.23 0.07
CA GLY A 159 16.91 3.65 -0.90
C GLY A 159 18.08 2.92 -0.24
N LEU A 160 19.26 2.94 -0.88
CA LEU A 160 20.51 2.31 -0.41
C LEU A 160 20.39 0.79 -0.19
N GLU A 161 19.50 0.17 -0.93
CA GLU A 161 19.25 -1.28 -0.90
C GLU A 161 18.72 -1.74 -2.26
N GLN A 162 19.13 -2.93 -2.65
CA GLN A 162 18.59 -3.67 -3.79
C GLN A 162 18.77 -5.15 -3.52
N SER A 163 17.72 -5.95 -3.75
CA SER A 163 17.78 -7.41 -3.66
C SER A 163 16.97 -8.04 -4.78
N LYS A 164 17.46 -9.16 -5.32
CA LYS A 164 16.70 -9.95 -6.30
C LYS A 164 15.42 -10.55 -5.70
N ASN A 165 15.38 -10.65 -4.39
CA ASN A 165 14.29 -11.26 -3.63
C ASN A 165 13.21 -10.25 -3.20
N VAL A 166 13.34 -8.97 -3.59
CA VAL A 166 12.39 -7.92 -3.21
C VAL A 166 11.95 -7.13 -4.42
N ILE A 167 10.64 -6.95 -4.59
CA ILE A 167 10.04 -5.96 -5.47
C ILE A 167 9.57 -4.80 -4.59
N TYR A 168 10.14 -3.62 -4.83
CA TYR A 168 9.84 -2.40 -4.07
C TYR A 168 8.72 -1.64 -4.77
N THR A 169 7.49 -1.75 -4.26
CA THR A 169 6.34 -1.08 -4.87
C THR A 169 6.09 0.33 -4.33
N GLY A 170 6.78 0.72 -3.25
CA GLY A 170 6.85 2.11 -2.76
C GLY A 170 7.97 2.91 -3.45
N GLN A 171 7.97 4.23 -3.21
CA GLN A 171 8.99 5.14 -3.73
C GLN A 171 10.32 4.99 -2.97
N GLU A 172 11.43 5.27 -3.64
CA GLU A 172 12.73 5.44 -2.99
C GLU A 172 13.10 6.94 -2.87
N ALA A 173 14.29 7.23 -2.34
CA ALA A 173 14.69 8.58 -1.96
C ALA A 173 14.63 9.61 -3.09
N THR A 174 14.98 9.25 -4.34
CA THR A 174 14.99 10.21 -5.46
C THR A 174 13.57 10.60 -5.86
N GLN A 175 12.63 9.69 -5.70
CA GLN A 175 11.23 9.84 -6.08
C GLN A 175 10.39 10.55 -5.02
N GLN A 176 10.80 10.52 -3.75
CA GLN A 176 10.06 11.11 -2.64
C GLN A 176 10.84 12.22 -1.93
N ILE A 177 12.02 11.88 -1.36
CA ILE A 177 12.79 12.80 -0.50
C ILE A 177 13.31 13.97 -1.33
N LEU A 178 14.06 13.69 -2.40
CA LEU A 178 14.68 14.73 -3.22
C LEU A 178 13.61 15.54 -3.96
N ALA A 179 12.66 14.88 -4.59
CA ALA A 179 11.57 15.55 -5.32
C ALA A 179 10.71 16.45 -4.41
N GLY A 180 10.41 16.02 -3.19
CA GLY A 180 9.66 16.81 -2.21
C GLY A 180 10.45 18.03 -1.71
N LEU A 181 11.74 17.86 -1.48
CA LEU A 181 12.64 18.97 -1.07
C LEU A 181 12.82 19.99 -2.19
N ASP A 182 13.00 19.54 -3.43
CA ASP A 182 13.09 20.43 -4.60
C ASP A 182 11.83 21.26 -4.75
N TRP A 183 10.65 20.61 -4.62
CA TRP A 183 9.38 21.31 -4.69
C TRP A 183 9.25 22.37 -3.60
N VAL A 184 9.49 22.03 -2.32
CA VAL A 184 9.30 22.99 -1.22
C VAL A 184 10.30 24.13 -1.28
N ALA A 185 11.54 23.87 -1.70
CA ALA A 185 12.55 24.91 -1.88
C ALA A 185 12.16 25.88 -3.01
N LYS A 186 11.61 25.37 -4.12
CA LYS A 186 11.21 26.17 -5.27
C LYS A 186 9.88 26.90 -5.02
N ASP A 187 8.84 26.18 -4.61
CA ASP A 187 7.47 26.69 -4.48
C ASP A 187 7.29 27.58 -3.23
N LYS A 188 7.85 27.16 -2.10
CA LYS A 188 7.79 27.92 -0.83
C LYS A 188 9.00 28.83 -0.60
N LYS A 189 9.99 28.80 -1.51
CA LYS A 189 11.25 29.55 -1.39
C LYS A 189 11.99 29.27 -0.08
N ALA A 190 11.83 28.04 0.43
CA ALA A 190 12.37 27.61 1.72
C ALA A 190 13.90 27.58 1.72
N LYS A 191 14.50 28.07 2.81
CA LYS A 191 15.95 28.12 3.04
C LYS A 191 16.36 27.45 4.35
N SER A 192 15.48 27.42 5.35
CA SER A 192 15.77 26.86 6.66
C SER A 192 14.81 25.74 6.99
N PHE A 193 15.35 24.61 7.50
CA PHE A 193 14.61 23.38 7.74
C PHE A 193 14.82 22.89 9.16
N TYR A 194 13.77 22.39 9.79
CA TYR A 194 13.84 21.63 11.03
C TYR A 194 13.46 20.19 10.75
N LEU A 195 14.39 19.26 10.95
CA LEU A 195 14.20 17.85 10.67
C LEU A 195 13.71 17.12 11.92
N ILE A 196 12.62 16.38 11.82
CA ILE A 196 12.09 15.60 12.92
C ILE A 196 11.65 14.20 12.42
N GLY A 197 12.04 13.15 13.14
CA GLY A 197 11.71 11.78 12.76
C GLY A 197 11.59 10.81 13.92
N SER A 198 11.05 9.64 13.63
CA SER A 198 11.13 8.52 14.55
C SER A 198 12.56 7.96 14.61
N ASP A 199 12.95 7.36 15.74
CA ASP A 199 14.32 6.93 15.99
C ASP A 199 14.56 5.48 15.53
N TYR A 200 14.68 5.30 14.21
CA TYR A 200 15.12 4.05 13.59
C TYR A 200 15.74 4.30 12.22
N ILE A 201 16.14 3.26 11.50
CA ILE A 201 16.99 3.39 10.30
C ILE A 201 16.41 4.28 9.21
N TRP A 202 15.10 4.16 8.89
CA TRP A 202 14.50 4.93 7.80
C TRP A 202 14.55 6.45 8.03
N PRO A 203 14.03 7.02 9.16
CA PRO A 203 14.08 8.47 9.35
C PRO A 203 15.51 8.98 9.46
N ARG A 204 16.39 8.26 10.15
CA ARG A 204 17.80 8.69 10.28
C ARG A 204 18.52 8.74 8.95
N THR A 205 18.35 7.73 8.09
CA THR A 205 18.95 7.71 6.75
C THR A 205 18.30 8.74 5.84
N SER A 206 16.97 8.85 5.86
CA SER A 206 16.23 9.84 5.07
C SER A 206 16.64 11.28 5.44
N MET A 207 16.80 11.58 6.73
CA MET A 207 17.23 12.91 7.17
C MET A 207 18.69 13.18 6.82
N LYS A 208 19.58 12.16 6.82
CA LYS A 208 20.95 12.31 6.31
C LYS A 208 20.95 12.66 4.82
N ILE A 209 20.11 12.01 4.01
CA ILE A 209 19.93 12.33 2.59
C ILE A 209 19.36 13.74 2.45
N ALA A 210 18.29 14.05 3.18
CA ALA A 210 17.66 15.37 3.16
C ALA A 210 18.64 16.49 3.53
N ARG A 211 19.44 16.33 4.60
CA ARG A 211 20.47 17.32 5.00
C ARG A 211 21.48 17.54 3.89
N LYS A 212 22.02 16.46 3.31
CA LYS A 212 22.98 16.59 2.18
C LYS A 212 22.37 17.37 1.01
N HIS A 213 21.09 17.12 0.71
CA HIS A 213 20.38 17.80 -0.37
C HIS A 213 20.12 19.27 -0.04
N ILE A 214 19.63 19.57 1.16
CA ILE A 214 19.35 20.93 1.63
C ILE A 214 20.64 21.77 1.63
N GLU A 215 21.71 21.30 2.25
CA GLU A 215 22.93 22.05 2.44
C GLU A 215 23.81 22.07 1.17
N GLY A 216 23.92 20.94 0.46
CA GLY A 216 24.82 20.77 -0.69
C GLY A 216 24.19 21.13 -2.05
N HIS A 217 22.89 20.98 -2.23
CA HIS A 217 22.23 21.21 -3.51
C HIS A 217 21.31 22.44 -3.51
N LEU A 218 20.49 22.59 -2.47
CA LEU A 218 19.52 23.68 -2.39
C LEU A 218 20.11 24.99 -1.80
N GLY A 219 21.31 24.93 -1.24
CA GLY A 219 21.96 26.07 -0.57
C GLY A 219 21.14 26.55 0.66
N GLY A 220 20.42 25.66 1.28
CA GLY A 220 19.66 25.87 2.51
C GLY A 220 20.45 25.53 3.77
N SER A 221 19.79 25.55 4.92
CA SER A 221 20.37 25.20 6.21
C SER A 221 19.43 24.36 7.05
N VAL A 222 19.99 23.52 7.93
CA VAL A 222 19.25 22.74 8.92
C VAL A 222 19.34 23.42 10.29
N ALA A 223 18.24 24.02 10.74
CA ALA A 223 18.14 24.76 12.01
C ALA A 223 18.06 23.83 13.23
N GLY A 224 17.67 22.58 13.05
CA GLY A 224 17.62 21.55 14.10
C GLY A 224 17.28 20.18 13.52
N GLU A 225 17.61 19.14 14.29
CA GLU A 225 17.35 17.75 13.92
C GLU A 225 17.14 16.93 15.19
N GLU A 226 15.99 16.26 15.30
CA GLU A 226 15.66 15.45 16.48
C GLU A 226 14.92 14.17 16.11
N TYR A 227 15.15 13.12 16.91
CA TYR A 227 14.54 11.82 16.74
C TYR A 227 13.90 11.32 18.01
N PHE A 228 12.80 10.59 17.91
CA PHE A 228 12.00 10.07 19.01
C PHE A 228 11.72 8.58 18.84
N PRO A 229 11.77 7.78 19.91
CA PRO A 229 11.42 6.38 19.83
C PRO A 229 10.03 6.15 19.23
N LEU A 230 9.82 5.00 18.57
CA LEU A 230 8.49 4.59 18.12
C LEU A 230 7.52 4.54 19.33
N GLY A 231 6.30 5.03 19.11
CA GLY A 231 5.31 5.15 20.18
C GLY A 231 5.51 6.34 21.13
N HIS A 232 6.47 7.23 20.86
CA HIS A 232 6.68 8.45 21.66
C HIS A 232 5.48 9.39 21.60
N THR A 233 5.12 9.98 22.74
CA THR A 233 3.92 10.81 22.90
C THR A 233 4.18 12.21 23.48
N GLN A 234 5.43 12.62 23.73
CA GLN A 234 5.77 13.87 24.43
C GLN A 234 6.64 14.79 23.54
N PHE A 235 6.01 15.62 22.72
CA PHE A 235 6.69 16.46 21.74
C PHE A 235 6.84 17.95 22.12
N ASN A 236 6.34 18.36 23.31
CA ASN A 236 6.35 19.77 23.72
C ASN A 236 7.74 20.42 23.68
N SER A 237 8.80 19.69 24.07
CA SER A 237 10.17 20.21 24.05
C SER A 237 10.64 20.58 22.65
N VAL A 238 10.50 19.68 21.67
CA VAL A 238 10.89 19.93 20.28
C VAL A 238 10.02 20.99 19.63
N ILE A 239 8.72 21.02 19.93
CA ILE A 239 7.78 22.03 19.43
C ILE A 239 8.19 23.43 19.91
N ASN A 240 8.61 23.59 21.17
CA ASN A 240 9.14 24.84 21.67
C ASN A 240 10.44 25.26 20.96
N LYS A 241 11.33 24.31 20.66
CA LYS A 241 12.55 24.59 19.88
C LYS A 241 12.21 25.06 18.45
N ILE A 242 11.25 24.40 17.80
CA ILE A 242 10.77 24.80 16.47
C ILE A 242 10.22 26.24 16.51
N LYS A 243 9.40 26.59 17.52
CA LYS A 243 8.87 27.95 17.70
C LYS A 243 9.99 28.99 17.89
N LEU A 244 11.05 28.64 18.60
CA LEU A 244 12.22 29.54 18.82
C LEU A 244 13.07 29.69 17.56
N LYS A 245 13.29 28.61 16.83
CA LYS A 245 14.15 28.59 15.63
C LYS A 245 13.46 29.18 14.40
N LYS A 246 12.12 29.09 14.34
CA LYS A 246 11.28 29.62 13.24
C LYS A 246 11.79 29.16 11.85
N PRO A 247 11.94 27.85 11.60
CA PRO A 247 12.36 27.34 10.30
C PRO A 247 11.30 27.67 9.25
N ASP A 248 11.72 27.81 7.99
CA ASP A 248 10.77 27.93 6.88
C ASP A 248 9.93 26.66 6.74
N VAL A 249 10.56 25.50 7.00
CA VAL A 249 9.94 24.19 6.84
C VAL A 249 10.19 23.30 8.05
N ILE A 250 9.13 22.67 8.56
CA ILE A 250 9.22 21.48 9.41
C ILE A 250 9.20 20.28 8.48
N TYR A 251 10.31 19.56 8.35
CA TYR A 251 10.42 18.35 7.53
C TYR A 251 10.27 17.12 8.42
N CYS A 252 9.19 16.36 8.22
CA CYS A 252 8.69 15.39 9.19
C CYS A 252 8.73 13.95 8.65
N ALA A 253 9.38 13.04 9.40
CA ALA A 253 9.39 11.60 9.22
C ALA A 253 9.03 10.86 10.52
N VAL A 254 8.07 11.39 11.29
CA VAL A 254 7.46 10.69 12.43
C VAL A 254 6.46 9.68 11.90
N VAL A 255 6.42 8.45 12.46
CA VAL A 255 5.58 7.36 11.95
C VAL A 255 4.67 6.75 13.02
N GLY A 256 3.66 6.02 12.56
CA GLY A 256 2.76 5.25 13.40
C GLY A 256 1.96 6.09 14.40
N GLY A 257 1.62 5.51 15.54
CA GLY A 257 0.80 6.17 16.58
C GLY A 257 1.41 7.45 17.16
N SER A 258 2.73 7.68 17.03
CA SER A 258 3.40 8.92 17.45
C SER A 258 2.89 10.15 16.68
N ASN A 259 2.43 9.99 15.45
CA ASN A 259 1.86 11.08 14.65
C ASN A 259 0.66 11.73 15.34
N VAL A 260 -0.21 10.94 15.97
CA VAL A 260 -1.40 11.44 16.66
C VAL A 260 -1.02 12.45 17.76
N ALA A 261 -0.02 12.10 18.58
CA ALA A 261 0.45 12.97 19.65
C ALA A 261 1.18 14.21 19.10
N PHE A 262 2.03 14.03 18.08
CA PHE A 262 2.83 15.10 17.49
C PHE A 262 1.94 16.20 16.89
N TYR A 263 1.02 15.87 16.00
CA TYR A 263 0.18 16.87 15.33
C TYR A 263 -0.81 17.54 16.29
N LYS A 264 -1.41 16.81 17.23
CA LYS A 264 -2.26 17.41 18.29
C LYS A 264 -1.49 18.41 19.14
N GLN A 265 -0.24 18.11 19.51
CA GLN A 265 0.60 19.02 20.30
C GLN A 265 1.09 20.22 19.46
N LEU A 266 1.39 20.05 18.17
CA LEU A 266 1.68 21.18 17.28
C LEU A 266 0.52 22.18 17.26
N LYS A 267 -0.69 21.70 17.05
CA LYS A 267 -1.89 22.54 17.05
C LYS A 267 -2.13 23.20 18.41
N ALA A 268 -2.03 22.44 19.51
CA ALA A 268 -2.20 22.96 20.87
C ALA A 268 -1.16 24.04 21.23
N ALA A 269 0.05 23.95 20.67
CA ALA A 269 1.09 24.96 20.83
C ALA A 269 0.89 26.22 19.95
N GLY A 270 -0.20 26.26 19.17
CA GLY A 270 -0.54 27.39 18.30
C GLY A 270 0.25 27.46 16.99
N ILE A 271 0.84 26.35 16.55
CA ILE A 271 1.45 26.27 15.22
C ILE A 271 0.33 26.02 14.18
N ASP A 272 0.10 27.04 13.36
CA ASP A 272 -0.88 27.04 12.29
C ASP A 272 -0.21 26.58 10.98
N LEU A 273 -0.50 25.36 10.54
CA LEU A 273 0.11 24.77 9.35
C LEU A 273 -0.37 25.40 8.02
N SER A 274 -1.33 26.31 8.06
CA SER A 274 -1.64 27.16 6.90
C SER A 274 -0.60 28.28 6.70
N LYS A 275 0.19 28.58 7.74
CA LYS A 275 1.23 29.63 7.75
C LYS A 275 2.63 29.06 7.92
N GLN A 276 2.79 28.04 8.77
CA GLN A 276 4.04 27.31 8.95
C GLN A 276 4.06 26.13 7.97
N THR A 277 4.94 26.16 6.98
CA THR A 277 5.08 25.01 6.08
C THR A 277 5.56 23.79 6.85
N LEU A 278 4.82 22.70 6.75
CA LEU A 278 5.24 21.38 7.17
C LEU A 278 5.14 20.45 5.96
N LEU A 279 6.26 19.78 5.63
CA LEU A 279 6.31 18.73 4.62
C LEU A 279 6.60 17.41 5.30
N THR A 280 5.64 16.49 5.23
CA THR A 280 5.82 15.13 5.72
C THR A 280 6.14 14.16 4.57
N ILE A 281 6.92 13.13 4.89
CA ILE A 281 7.19 11.99 4.01
C ILE A 281 6.68 10.68 4.62
N SER A 282 5.77 10.75 5.59
CA SER A 282 5.31 9.60 6.38
C SER A 282 3.83 9.62 6.75
N VAL A 283 3.09 10.64 6.37
CA VAL A 283 1.66 10.75 6.68
C VAL A 283 0.85 10.69 5.40
N THR A 284 -0.09 9.78 5.38
CA THR A 284 -1.06 9.55 4.31
C THR A 284 -2.47 9.67 4.88
N GLU A 285 -3.49 9.37 4.09
CA GLU A 285 -4.88 9.35 4.54
C GLU A 285 -5.10 8.38 5.71
N ASP A 286 -4.34 7.25 5.73
CA ASP A 286 -4.43 6.24 6.79
C ASP A 286 -4.06 6.82 8.17
N GLU A 287 -2.97 7.59 8.25
CA GLU A 287 -2.56 8.25 9.49
C GLU A 287 -3.48 9.42 9.85
N ILE A 288 -3.97 10.17 8.86
CA ILE A 288 -4.86 11.34 9.08
C ILE A 288 -6.17 10.90 9.72
N ASP A 289 -6.70 9.73 9.40
CA ASP A 289 -7.91 9.18 10.04
C ASP A 289 -7.74 9.10 11.57
N GLY A 290 -6.58 8.69 12.04
CA GLY A 290 -6.26 8.64 13.49
C GLY A 290 -5.82 9.98 14.09
N ILE A 291 -5.17 10.85 13.32
CA ILE A 291 -4.71 12.19 13.76
C ILE A 291 -5.91 13.12 13.93
N GLY A 292 -6.89 13.05 13.03
CA GLY A 292 -7.95 14.01 12.81
C GLY A 292 -7.50 15.12 11.86
N GLY A 293 -8.24 15.29 10.74
CA GLY A 293 -7.89 16.27 9.70
C GLY A 293 -7.67 17.69 10.24
N GLU A 294 -8.46 18.10 11.23
CA GLU A 294 -8.36 19.40 11.88
C GLU A 294 -7.02 19.63 12.62
N ASN A 295 -6.27 18.57 12.94
CA ASN A 295 -4.97 18.68 13.65
C ASN A 295 -3.78 18.83 12.69
N ILE A 296 -3.96 18.48 11.42
CA ILE A 296 -2.90 18.45 10.40
C ILE A 296 -3.24 19.27 9.15
N GLN A 297 -4.45 19.81 9.06
CA GLN A 297 -4.91 20.64 7.95
C GLN A 297 -3.87 21.69 7.55
N GLY A 298 -3.59 21.81 6.26
CA GLY A 298 -2.60 22.74 5.71
C GLY A 298 -1.20 22.16 5.53
N ALA A 299 -0.87 21.05 6.20
CA ALA A 299 0.38 20.32 5.96
C ALA A 299 0.47 19.79 4.53
N TYR A 300 1.69 19.58 4.06
CA TYR A 300 1.98 18.95 2.77
C TYR A 300 2.56 17.56 2.97
N ALA A 301 2.26 16.65 2.04
CA ALA A 301 2.92 15.36 1.95
C ALA A 301 3.47 15.13 0.54
N CYS A 302 4.66 14.50 0.44
CA CYS A 302 5.21 14.06 -0.84
C CYS A 302 5.05 12.54 -0.95
N MET A 303 4.23 12.09 -1.91
CA MET A 303 3.84 10.70 -2.14
C MET A 303 3.67 10.44 -3.64
N LYS A 304 3.47 9.18 -4.05
CA LYS A 304 3.11 8.84 -5.42
C LYS A 304 1.60 8.75 -5.63
N TYR A 305 0.84 8.52 -4.57
CA TYR A 305 -0.59 8.33 -4.61
C TYR A 305 -1.29 9.17 -3.53
N PHE A 306 -2.48 9.64 -3.85
CA PHE A 306 -3.47 10.20 -2.94
C PHE A 306 -4.84 9.65 -3.34
N GLN A 307 -5.71 9.35 -2.36
CA GLN A 307 -7.06 8.84 -2.63
C GLN A 307 -7.87 9.77 -3.55
N SER A 308 -7.57 11.04 -3.53
CA SER A 308 -8.23 12.08 -4.33
C SER A 308 -7.79 12.14 -5.81
N LEU A 309 -6.91 11.26 -6.28
CA LEU A 309 -6.49 11.24 -7.69
C LEU A 309 -7.68 11.02 -8.63
N ASP A 310 -7.85 11.93 -9.58
CA ASP A 310 -8.94 11.90 -10.55
C ASP A 310 -8.55 11.13 -11.83
N ASN A 311 -8.61 9.80 -11.76
CA ASN A 311 -8.49 8.93 -12.92
C ASN A 311 -9.43 7.72 -12.79
N PRO A 312 -9.81 7.06 -13.90
CA PRO A 312 -10.77 5.95 -13.89
C PRO A 312 -10.33 4.75 -13.03
N ASN A 313 -9.04 4.39 -13.06
CA ASN A 313 -8.52 3.27 -12.30
C ASN A 313 -8.64 3.50 -10.79
N ASN A 314 -8.33 4.73 -10.34
CA ASN A 314 -8.46 5.09 -8.94
C ASN A 314 -9.93 5.09 -8.49
N LYS A 315 -10.84 5.62 -9.29
CA LYS A 315 -12.28 5.62 -8.98
C LYS A 315 -12.80 4.20 -8.78
N GLU A 316 -12.42 3.27 -9.66
CA GLU A 316 -12.78 1.86 -9.54
C GLU A 316 -12.18 1.24 -8.27
N PHE A 317 -10.88 1.45 -8.03
CA PHE A 317 -10.19 0.94 -6.84
C PHE A 317 -10.82 1.44 -5.54
N VAL A 318 -11.04 2.76 -5.40
CA VAL A 318 -11.66 3.36 -4.22
C VAL A 318 -13.08 2.80 -4.00
N THR A 319 -13.85 2.66 -5.08
CA THR A 319 -15.21 2.10 -5.00
C THR A 319 -15.21 0.67 -4.51
N GLU A 320 -14.39 -0.20 -5.08
CA GLU A 320 -14.33 -1.62 -4.69
C GLU A 320 -13.71 -1.79 -3.29
N PHE A 321 -12.73 -0.98 -2.92
CA PHE A 321 -12.13 -0.99 -1.58
C PHE A 321 -13.19 -0.64 -0.51
N LYS A 322 -13.92 0.47 -0.71
CA LYS A 322 -14.98 0.90 0.21
C LYS A 322 -16.15 -0.06 0.26
N LYS A 323 -16.51 -0.68 -0.84
CA LYS A 323 -17.55 -1.72 -0.90
C LYS A 323 -17.15 -2.94 -0.04
N MET A 324 -15.88 -3.32 -0.02
CA MET A 324 -15.38 -4.47 0.73
C MET A 324 -15.19 -4.16 2.23
N TRP A 325 -14.69 -2.96 2.55
CA TRP A 325 -14.22 -2.61 3.90
C TRP A 325 -15.06 -1.55 4.60
N GLY A 326 -15.99 -0.91 3.91
CA GLY A 326 -16.90 0.11 4.42
C GLY A 326 -16.65 1.51 3.87
N GLU A 327 -17.72 2.31 3.75
CA GLU A 327 -17.69 3.65 3.14
C GLU A 327 -16.77 4.66 3.84
N LYS A 328 -16.50 4.45 5.12
CA LYS A 328 -15.66 5.34 5.92
C LYS A 328 -14.17 5.03 5.84
N THR A 329 -13.78 3.92 5.22
CA THR A 329 -12.37 3.57 5.07
C THR A 329 -11.65 4.57 4.17
N VAL A 330 -10.41 4.87 4.52
CA VAL A 330 -9.50 5.72 3.75
C VAL A 330 -8.40 4.88 3.11
N ILE A 331 -7.73 5.44 2.13
CA ILE A 331 -6.71 4.74 1.36
C ILE A 331 -5.50 5.66 1.20
N GLY A 332 -4.44 5.34 1.91
CA GLY A 332 -3.16 6.04 1.78
C GLY A 332 -2.26 5.47 0.70
N ASP A 333 -1.14 6.13 0.49
CA ASP A 333 -0.11 5.75 -0.49
C ASP A 333 0.37 4.30 -0.34
N VAL A 334 0.72 3.88 0.90
CA VAL A 334 1.22 2.53 1.16
C VAL A 334 0.12 1.48 0.99
N THR A 335 -1.11 1.80 1.37
CA THR A 335 -2.28 0.94 1.14
C THR A 335 -2.48 0.70 -0.36
N GLN A 336 -2.38 1.75 -1.19
CA GLN A 336 -2.45 1.60 -2.64
C GLN A 336 -1.25 0.82 -3.21
N ALA A 337 -0.03 1.06 -2.70
CA ALA A 337 1.16 0.34 -3.14
C ALA A 337 1.11 -1.16 -2.78
N ALA A 338 0.48 -1.51 -1.66
CA ALA A 338 0.21 -2.89 -1.26
C ALA A 338 -0.75 -3.60 -2.23
N TYR A 339 -1.77 -2.89 -2.72
CA TYR A 339 -2.65 -3.42 -3.78
C TYR A 339 -1.90 -3.83 -5.05
N LEU A 340 -0.80 -3.14 -5.38
CA LEU A 340 0.01 -3.48 -6.56
C LEU A 340 0.72 -4.83 -6.41
N GLY A 341 1.13 -5.20 -5.20
CA GLY A 341 1.94 -6.40 -4.94
C GLY A 341 1.36 -7.67 -5.57
N PRO A 342 0.14 -8.11 -5.21
CA PRO A 342 -0.48 -9.31 -5.78
C PRO A 342 -0.68 -9.23 -7.31
N TRP A 343 -1.01 -8.06 -7.85
CA TRP A 343 -1.17 -7.87 -9.30
C TRP A 343 0.15 -7.98 -10.05
N LEU A 344 1.21 -7.31 -9.58
CA LEU A 344 2.54 -7.41 -10.18
C LEU A 344 3.08 -8.83 -10.09
N TRP A 345 2.88 -9.50 -8.95
CA TRP A 345 3.25 -10.91 -8.79
C TRP A 345 2.53 -11.80 -9.79
N LYS A 346 1.20 -11.68 -9.93
CA LYS A 346 0.42 -12.41 -10.93
C LYS A 346 0.98 -12.22 -12.33
N MET A 347 1.15 -10.97 -12.76
CA MET A 347 1.64 -10.63 -14.10
C MET A 347 3.03 -11.19 -14.35
N THR A 348 3.88 -11.15 -13.33
CA THR A 348 5.25 -11.67 -13.41
C THR A 348 5.27 -13.20 -13.50
N VAL A 349 4.47 -13.89 -12.68
CA VAL A 349 4.33 -15.37 -12.73
C VAL A 349 3.81 -15.80 -14.10
N GLU A 350 2.83 -15.10 -14.65
CA GLU A 350 2.28 -15.41 -15.99
C GLU A 350 3.29 -15.17 -17.11
N LYS A 351 4.09 -14.08 -17.03
CA LYS A 351 5.20 -13.83 -17.95
C LYS A 351 6.30 -14.89 -17.83
N ALA A 352 6.63 -15.31 -16.62
CA ALA A 352 7.61 -16.36 -16.35
C ALA A 352 7.13 -17.77 -16.73
N GLY A 353 5.81 -17.99 -16.78
CA GLY A 353 5.21 -19.31 -16.91
C GLY A 353 5.56 -20.24 -15.74
N SER A 354 5.88 -19.69 -14.56
CA SER A 354 6.40 -20.43 -13.42
C SER A 354 6.16 -19.68 -12.11
N PHE A 355 6.03 -20.44 -11.01
CA PHE A 355 6.02 -19.90 -9.64
C PHE A 355 7.42 -19.86 -9.01
N ASP A 356 8.43 -20.50 -9.63
CA ASP A 356 9.78 -20.58 -9.11
C ASP A 356 10.38 -19.16 -8.96
N VAL A 357 10.88 -18.85 -7.76
CA VAL A 357 11.30 -17.48 -7.38
C VAL A 357 12.35 -16.90 -8.33
N ASP A 358 13.34 -17.66 -8.74
CA ASP A 358 14.39 -17.15 -9.65
C ASP A 358 13.82 -16.80 -11.03
N LYS A 359 12.85 -17.57 -11.53
CA LYS A 359 12.15 -17.26 -12.79
C LYS A 359 11.25 -16.05 -12.66
N VAL A 360 10.55 -15.92 -11.54
CA VAL A 360 9.72 -14.76 -11.22
C VAL A 360 10.60 -13.51 -11.11
N ALA A 361 11.70 -13.56 -10.35
CA ALA A 361 12.63 -12.45 -10.21
C ALA A 361 13.18 -11.99 -11.58
N ALA A 362 13.63 -12.94 -12.40
CA ALA A 362 14.16 -12.64 -13.74
C ALA A 362 13.12 -12.09 -14.72
N ALA A 363 11.83 -12.43 -14.54
CA ALA A 363 10.74 -11.94 -15.37
C ALA A 363 10.14 -10.59 -14.91
N SER A 364 10.50 -10.13 -13.71
CA SER A 364 9.92 -8.90 -13.11
C SER A 364 10.24 -7.62 -13.87
N PRO A 365 11.45 -7.40 -14.44
CA PRO A 365 11.71 -6.21 -15.23
C PRO A 365 10.74 -6.04 -16.40
N ASP A 366 10.38 -4.77 -16.66
CA ASP A 366 9.47 -4.39 -17.74
C ASP A 366 8.03 -4.94 -17.62
N ILE A 367 7.63 -5.38 -16.43
CA ILE A 367 6.20 -5.57 -16.13
C ILE A 367 5.53 -4.21 -16.07
N GLU A 368 4.46 -4.04 -16.84
CA GLU A 368 3.66 -2.82 -16.91
C GLU A 368 2.26 -3.06 -16.36
N PHE A 369 1.82 -2.25 -15.40
CA PHE A 369 0.47 -2.29 -14.87
C PHE A 369 -0.27 -1.00 -15.21
N THR A 370 -1.00 -1.01 -16.31
CA THR A 370 -1.73 0.15 -16.83
C THR A 370 -3.01 0.45 -16.08
N LYS A 371 -3.49 -0.48 -15.24
CA LYS A 371 -4.69 -0.33 -14.41
C LYS A 371 -4.37 0.01 -12.95
N ALA A 372 -3.14 0.41 -12.65
CA ALA A 372 -2.78 0.83 -11.30
C ALA A 372 -3.58 2.07 -10.88
N PRO A 373 -4.04 2.17 -9.62
CA PRO A 373 -4.80 3.34 -9.14
C PRO A 373 -4.03 4.67 -9.24
N GLU A 374 -2.71 4.63 -9.07
CA GLU A 374 -1.83 5.81 -9.26
C GLU A 374 -1.65 6.20 -10.72
N GLY A 375 -2.12 5.38 -11.68
CA GLY A 375 -1.92 5.50 -13.10
C GLY A 375 -1.03 4.38 -13.64
N TYR A 376 -0.16 4.71 -14.61
CA TYR A 376 0.78 3.74 -15.19
C TYR A 376 1.92 3.41 -14.24
N VAL A 377 2.20 2.12 -14.08
CA VAL A 377 3.29 1.58 -13.27
C VAL A 377 4.14 0.65 -14.12
N LYS A 378 5.46 0.75 -14.00
CA LYS A 378 6.43 -0.12 -14.67
C LYS A 378 7.51 -0.56 -13.69
N VAL A 379 7.85 -1.85 -13.69
CA VAL A 379 8.97 -2.41 -12.90
C VAL A 379 10.28 -2.13 -13.64
N HIS A 380 11.24 -1.53 -12.95
CA HIS A 380 12.60 -1.31 -13.45
C HIS A 380 13.48 -2.55 -13.20
N GLU A 381 14.61 -2.66 -13.91
CA GLU A 381 15.57 -3.78 -13.76
C GLU A 381 16.16 -3.92 -12.34
N ASN A 382 16.18 -2.85 -11.56
CA ASN A 382 16.58 -2.86 -10.15
C ASN A 382 15.45 -3.24 -9.18
N HIS A 383 14.33 -3.75 -9.69
CA HIS A 383 13.15 -4.19 -8.94
C HIS A 383 12.37 -3.08 -8.21
N HIS A 384 12.60 -1.83 -8.55
CA HIS A 384 11.79 -0.68 -8.11
C HIS A 384 10.80 -0.28 -9.21
N LEU A 385 9.85 0.59 -8.86
CA LEU A 385 8.88 1.10 -9.83
C LEU A 385 9.29 2.47 -10.35
N TRP A 386 9.10 2.70 -11.65
CA TRP A 386 8.99 4.04 -12.18
C TRP A 386 7.80 4.73 -11.52
N SER A 387 7.95 5.94 -11.02
CA SER A 387 6.93 6.62 -10.22
C SER A 387 6.89 8.11 -10.48
N LYS A 388 5.71 8.71 -10.39
CA LYS A 388 5.57 10.16 -10.27
C LYS A 388 5.78 10.59 -8.82
N ALA A 389 6.38 11.77 -8.61
CA ALA A 389 6.30 12.46 -7.35
C ALA A 389 5.11 13.42 -7.38
N ARG A 390 4.29 13.36 -6.34
CA ARG A 390 3.18 14.28 -6.12
C ARG A 390 3.30 14.95 -4.76
N VAL A 391 2.86 16.20 -4.68
CA VAL A 391 2.69 16.86 -3.40
C VAL A 391 1.21 17.14 -3.21
N GLY A 392 0.67 16.67 -2.10
CA GLY A 392 -0.69 16.93 -1.67
C GLY A 392 -0.72 17.85 -0.45
N GLN A 393 -1.74 18.71 -0.36
CA GLN A 393 -2.02 19.52 0.81
C GLN A 393 -3.25 18.99 1.54
N VAL A 394 -3.13 18.73 2.83
CA VAL A 394 -4.22 18.23 3.67
C VAL A 394 -5.34 19.26 3.76
N GLN A 395 -6.55 18.80 3.44
CA GLN A 395 -7.79 19.57 3.49
C GLN A 395 -8.51 19.35 4.84
N PRO A 396 -9.53 20.18 5.16
CA PRO A 396 -10.29 20.05 6.41
C PRO A 396 -10.96 18.69 6.64
N ASP A 397 -11.32 18.00 5.57
CA ASP A 397 -11.94 16.68 5.56
C ASP A 397 -10.93 15.52 5.71
N GLY A 398 -9.64 15.84 5.85
CA GLY A 398 -8.56 14.86 5.97
C GLY A 398 -8.08 14.28 4.63
N GLN A 399 -8.68 14.67 3.52
CA GLN A 399 -8.20 14.27 2.19
C GLN A 399 -7.08 15.20 1.71
N PHE A 400 -6.37 14.80 0.68
CA PHE A 400 -5.34 15.64 0.05
C PHE A 400 -5.85 16.30 -1.23
N LYS A 401 -5.51 17.57 -1.38
CA LYS A 401 -5.56 18.26 -2.67
C LYS A 401 -4.17 18.19 -3.30
N VAL A 402 -4.04 17.53 -4.44
CA VAL A 402 -2.79 17.51 -5.20
C VAL A 402 -2.46 18.93 -5.68
N VAL A 403 -1.31 19.45 -5.30
CA VAL A 403 -0.84 20.81 -5.65
C VAL A 403 0.36 20.78 -6.58
N PHE A 404 1.01 19.63 -6.72
CA PHE A 404 2.13 19.40 -7.64
C PHE A 404 2.17 17.95 -8.08
N GLU A 405 2.56 17.72 -9.33
CA GLU A 405 2.88 16.41 -9.90
C GLU A 405 4.02 16.59 -10.90
N THR A 406 4.97 15.65 -10.92
CA THR A 406 6.01 15.63 -11.96
C THR A 406 5.40 15.31 -13.31
N ALA A 407 5.89 16.00 -14.37
CA ALA A 407 5.39 15.77 -15.73
C ALA A 407 5.60 14.31 -16.18
N GLU A 408 6.81 13.81 -15.95
CA GLU A 408 7.22 12.47 -16.33
C GLU A 408 7.38 11.56 -15.11
N LEU A 409 7.43 10.25 -15.36
CA LEU A 409 7.84 9.26 -14.36
C LEU A 409 9.32 9.44 -14.02
N ILE A 410 9.65 9.38 -12.75
CA ILE A 410 11.01 9.38 -12.26
C ILE A 410 11.54 7.94 -12.33
N GLN A 411 12.65 7.73 -13.02
CA GLN A 411 13.37 6.46 -12.99
C GLN A 411 13.90 6.22 -11.58
N PRO A 412 13.68 5.02 -11.01
CA PRO A 412 14.20 4.72 -9.68
C PRO A 412 15.73 4.58 -9.68
N ASP A 413 16.38 5.29 -8.77
CA ASP A 413 17.82 5.16 -8.47
C ASP A 413 18.01 4.95 -6.97
N PRO A 414 18.04 3.69 -6.49
CA PRO A 414 18.21 3.42 -5.07
C PRO A 414 19.60 3.81 -4.54
N PHE A 415 20.59 4.07 -5.39
CA PHE A 415 21.94 4.45 -5.00
C PHE A 415 22.39 5.78 -5.60
N PRO A 416 21.63 6.88 -5.40
CA PRO A 416 21.93 8.13 -6.07
C PRO A 416 23.31 8.67 -5.69
N LYS A 417 24.06 9.10 -6.71
CA LYS A 417 25.42 9.57 -6.53
C LYS A 417 25.47 10.77 -5.57
N GLY A 418 26.33 10.68 -4.55
CA GLY A 418 26.50 11.73 -3.56
C GLY A 418 25.62 11.61 -2.32
N TYR A 419 24.69 10.65 -2.27
CA TYR A 419 23.77 10.45 -1.14
C TYR A 419 24.02 9.15 -0.37
N GLN A 420 24.98 8.39 -0.77
CA GLN A 420 25.40 7.14 -0.10
C GLN A 420 26.11 7.39 1.23
#